data_5b07e41ec326c91cfb2678f842015643
#
_entry.id   5b07e41ec326c91cfb2678f842015643
#
_cell.length_a   1.000
_cell.length_b   1.000
_cell.length_c   1.000
_cell.angle_alpha   90.00
_cell.angle_beta   90.00
_cell.angle_gamma   90.00
#
_symmetry.space_group_name_H-M   'P 1'
#
loop_
_entity.id
_entity.type
_entity.pdbx_description
1 polymer ?
#
loop_
_entity_poly.entity_id
_entity_poly.type
_entity_poly.pdbx_seq_one_letter_code
_entity_poly.pdbx_strand_id
1 'polypeptide(L)'
;LQEGVQFATLTDIIYKTWAGKIAKEYKQFKGLKKENLRDNMTNTELVLNMLAELSTKRISEVRNPESFEEHMNVAHQGGSVARNARMELEARIGEDVVTPLNAKDMLELQGDAGTKEGEEDVQE
;
A
#
# COMPACT_ATOMS: atom_id res chain seq x y z
N LEU A 1 10.78 -4.56 24.92
CA LEU A 1 9.89 -4.91 23.89
C LEU A 1 10.62 -5.42 22.68
N GLN A 2 10.02 -6.34 21.96
CA GLN A 2 10.69 -6.96 20.86
C GLN A 2 10.72 -6.05 19.66
N GLU A 3 11.87 -5.98 19.02
CA GLU A 3 12.03 -5.19 17.83
C GLU A 3 11.07 -5.62 16.75
N GLY A 4 10.86 -6.93 16.62
CA GLY A 4 9.95 -7.44 15.60
C GLY A 4 8.53 -7.00 15.82
N VAL A 5 8.09 -6.95 17.07
CA VAL A 5 6.74 -6.52 17.38
C VAL A 5 6.59 -5.04 17.07
N GLN A 6 7.60 -4.24 17.39
CA GLN A 6 7.54 -2.82 17.10
C GLN A 6 7.51 -2.58 15.60
N PHE A 7 8.31 -3.33 14.85
CA PHE A 7 8.35 -3.18 13.40
C PHE A 7 7.00 -3.54 12.79
N ALA A 8 6.37 -4.61 13.26
CA ALA A 8 5.07 -5.02 12.74
C ALA A 8 4.01 -3.97 13.07
N THR A 9 4.08 -3.38 14.25
CA THR A 9 3.13 -2.34 14.63
C THR A 9 3.28 -1.11 13.72
N LEU A 10 4.52 -0.71 13.44
CA LEU A 10 4.75 0.45 12.59
C LEU A 10 4.26 0.17 11.16
N THR A 11 4.48 -1.04 10.67
CA THR A 11 4.00 -1.43 9.35
C THR A 11 2.48 -1.36 9.30
N ASP A 12 1.80 -1.83 10.35
CA ASP A 12 0.35 -1.80 10.37
C ASP A 12 -0.17 -0.37 10.46
N ILE A 13 0.53 0.53 11.14
CA ILE A 13 0.15 1.94 11.19
C ILE A 13 0.21 2.52 9.78
N ILE A 14 1.26 2.22 9.04
CA ILE A 14 1.41 2.72 7.69
C ILE A 14 0.26 2.21 6.81
N TYR A 15 -0.02 0.91 6.86
CA TYR A 15 -1.10 0.34 6.06
C TYR A 15 -2.45 0.92 6.46
N LYS A 16 -2.73 0.98 7.76
CA LYS A 16 -4.02 1.48 8.21
C LYS A 16 -4.21 2.92 7.79
N THR A 17 -3.15 3.71 7.85
CA THR A 17 -3.25 5.13 7.54
C THR A 17 -3.50 5.34 6.05
N TRP A 18 -2.75 4.68 5.17
CA TRP A 18 -2.92 4.98 3.75
C TRP A 18 -3.99 4.13 3.08
N ALA A 19 -4.13 2.88 3.48
CA ALA A 19 -5.04 1.95 2.80
C ALA A 19 -6.32 1.70 3.57
N GLY A 20 -6.39 2.14 4.83
CA GLY A 20 -7.58 1.96 5.63
C GLY A 20 -7.68 0.60 6.30
N LYS A 21 -6.68 -0.26 6.15
CA LYS A 21 -6.69 -1.61 6.66
C LYS A 21 -5.31 -1.97 7.14
N ILE A 22 -5.21 -2.70 8.25
CA ILE A 22 -3.90 -3.22 8.64
C ILE A 22 -3.56 -4.36 7.68
N ALA A 23 -2.33 -4.82 7.71
CA ALA A 23 -1.85 -5.81 6.74
C ALA A 23 -2.72 -7.07 6.72
N LYS A 24 -3.12 -7.55 7.89
CA LYS A 24 -3.93 -8.75 7.97
C LYS A 24 -5.28 -8.55 7.31
N GLU A 25 -5.91 -7.42 7.58
CA GLU A 25 -7.20 -7.11 7.00
C GLU A 25 -7.11 -6.95 5.48
N TYR A 26 -6.02 -6.35 5.03
CA TYR A 26 -5.81 -6.12 3.60
C TYR A 26 -5.64 -7.47 2.89
N LYS A 27 -4.88 -8.38 3.50
CA LYS A 27 -4.71 -9.71 2.93
C LYS A 27 -6.05 -10.43 2.86
N GLN A 28 -6.86 -10.33 3.91
CA GLN A 28 -8.17 -10.96 3.92
C GLN A 28 -9.06 -10.36 2.85
N PHE A 29 -8.99 -9.05 2.66
CA PHE A 29 -9.76 -8.35 1.65
C PHE A 29 -9.43 -8.88 0.26
N LYS A 30 -8.16 -9.24 0.02
CA LYS A 30 -7.75 -9.77 -1.27
C LYS A 30 -7.87 -11.29 -1.36
N GLY A 31 -8.38 -11.94 -0.33
CA GLY A 31 -8.56 -13.39 -0.35
C GLY A 31 -7.27 -14.16 -0.20
N LEU A 32 -6.24 -13.55 0.39
CA LEU A 32 -4.95 -14.21 0.55
C LEU A 32 -4.89 -14.95 1.86
N LYS A 33 -4.11 -16.02 1.92
CA LYS A 33 -3.88 -16.76 3.14
C LYS A 33 -2.44 -16.63 3.54
N LYS A 34 -1.54 -17.26 2.81
CA LYS A 34 -0.13 -17.18 3.13
C LYS A 34 0.62 -16.35 2.12
N GLU A 35 -0.02 -15.99 1.05
CA GLU A 35 0.64 -15.28 -0.02
C GLU A 35 1.10 -13.89 0.44
N ASN A 36 2.10 -13.38 -0.23
CA ASN A 36 2.67 -12.07 0.09
C ASN A 36 1.74 -10.96 -0.38
N LEU A 37 1.46 -10.01 0.50
CA LEU A 37 0.53 -8.94 0.17
C LEU A 37 1.03 -8.06 -0.98
N ARG A 38 2.30 -7.66 -0.93
CA ARG A 38 2.83 -6.76 -1.96
C ARG A 38 2.79 -7.39 -3.34
N ASP A 39 3.02 -8.71 -3.43
CA ASP A 39 3.00 -9.39 -4.72
C ASP A 39 1.58 -9.47 -5.27
N ASN A 40 0.59 -9.16 -4.48
CA ASN A 40 -0.81 -9.26 -4.88
C ASN A 40 -1.48 -7.90 -4.96
N MET A 41 -0.71 -6.82 -4.96
CA MET A 41 -1.24 -5.47 -5.13
C MET A 41 -1.27 -5.11 -6.60
N THR A 42 -2.22 -4.27 -6.99
CA THR A 42 -2.19 -3.67 -8.32
C THR A 42 -1.01 -2.71 -8.38
N ASN A 43 -0.65 -2.27 -9.55
CA ASN A 43 0.45 -1.32 -9.69
C ASN A 43 0.17 -0.03 -8.92
N THR A 44 -1.05 0.45 -8.94
CA THR A 44 -1.40 1.68 -8.23
C THR A 44 -1.28 1.48 -6.73
N GLU A 45 -1.78 0.35 -6.22
CA GLU A 45 -1.63 0.07 -4.80
C GLU A 45 -0.16 -0.01 -4.41
N LEU A 46 0.64 -0.68 -5.24
CA LEU A 46 2.05 -0.86 -4.93
C LEU A 46 2.79 0.46 -4.90
N VAL A 47 2.52 1.33 -5.86
CA VAL A 47 3.19 2.64 -5.91
C VAL A 47 2.82 3.48 -4.69
N LEU A 48 1.54 3.46 -4.30
CA LEU A 48 1.14 4.21 -3.11
C LEU A 48 1.75 3.63 -1.84
N ASN A 49 1.85 2.31 -1.78
CA ASN A 49 2.49 1.69 -0.63
C ASN A 49 3.96 2.09 -0.56
N MET A 50 4.64 2.12 -1.69
CA MET A 50 6.02 2.54 -1.75
C MET A 50 6.16 4.02 -1.37
N LEU A 51 5.20 4.84 -1.77
CA LEU A 51 5.21 6.25 -1.40
C LEU A 51 5.07 6.39 0.13
N ALA A 52 4.19 5.60 0.73
CA ALA A 52 4.04 5.64 2.18
C ALA A 52 5.34 5.25 2.88
N GLU A 53 5.99 4.21 2.39
CA GLU A 53 7.23 3.74 2.99
C GLU A 53 8.36 4.76 2.80
N LEU A 54 8.48 5.31 1.61
CA LEU A 54 9.52 6.29 1.34
C LEU A 54 9.30 7.56 2.15
N SER A 55 8.06 8.01 2.24
CA SER A 55 7.74 9.21 3.00
C SER A 55 8.06 9.02 4.47
N THR A 56 7.72 7.85 5.01
CA THR A 56 8.02 7.54 6.40
C THR A 56 9.53 7.58 6.63
N LYS A 57 10.28 6.98 5.70
CA LYS A 57 11.73 6.95 5.83
C LYS A 57 12.30 8.37 5.79
N ARG A 58 11.86 9.18 4.83
CA ARG A 58 12.37 10.54 4.69
C ARG A 58 12.02 11.41 5.89
N ILE A 59 10.79 11.28 6.40
CA ILE A 59 10.39 12.04 7.57
C ILE A 59 11.22 11.59 8.77
N SER A 60 11.46 10.29 8.88
CA SER A 60 12.25 9.75 9.96
C SER A 60 13.68 10.33 9.93
N GLU A 61 14.26 10.43 8.75
CA GLU A 61 15.62 10.96 8.61
C GLU A 61 15.72 12.41 9.06
N VAL A 62 14.69 13.19 8.82
CA VAL A 62 14.69 14.59 9.18
C VAL A 62 14.34 14.81 10.65
N ARG A 63 13.32 14.09 11.15
CA ARG A 63 12.85 14.28 12.50
C ARG A 63 13.66 13.53 13.54
N ASN A 64 14.37 12.48 13.13
CA ASN A 64 15.25 11.72 14.01
C ASN A 64 14.53 11.22 15.25
N PRO A 65 13.47 10.41 15.11
CA PRO A 65 12.69 9.94 16.26
C PRO A 65 13.53 9.08 17.19
N GLU A 66 13.32 9.25 18.48
CA GLU A 66 14.10 8.52 19.46
C GLU A 66 13.29 7.54 20.28
N SER A 67 11.99 7.68 20.32
CA SER A 67 11.15 6.74 21.07
C SER A 67 10.23 6.01 20.12
N PHE A 68 9.67 4.90 20.60
CA PHE A 68 8.72 4.17 19.78
C PHE A 68 7.50 5.04 19.47
N GLU A 69 7.08 5.84 20.42
CA GLU A 69 5.96 6.72 20.22
C GLU A 69 6.25 7.71 19.11
N GLU A 70 7.45 8.24 19.05
CA GLU A 70 7.83 9.15 17.99
C GLU A 70 7.89 8.44 16.65
N HIS A 71 8.33 7.18 16.64
CA HIS A 71 8.34 6.38 15.40
C HIS A 71 6.90 6.13 14.92
N MET A 72 5.96 5.89 15.86
CA MET A 72 4.57 5.70 15.47
C MET A 72 4.01 6.97 14.83
N ASN A 73 4.36 8.12 15.38
CA ASN A 73 3.91 9.38 14.83
C ASN A 73 4.46 9.60 13.42
N VAL A 74 5.73 9.25 13.20
CA VAL A 74 6.34 9.37 11.89
C VAL A 74 5.66 8.42 10.90
N ALA A 75 5.32 7.21 11.35
CA ALA A 75 4.62 6.25 10.48
C ALA A 75 3.25 6.79 10.07
N HIS A 76 2.53 7.44 10.98
CA HIS A 76 1.27 8.06 10.63
C HIS A 76 1.47 9.18 9.62
N GLN A 77 2.51 9.99 9.79
CA GLN A 77 2.77 11.08 8.86
C GLN A 77 3.11 10.56 7.47
N GLY A 78 3.94 9.51 7.40
CA GLY A 78 4.31 8.93 6.11
C GLY A 78 3.12 8.29 5.43
N GLY A 79 2.30 7.58 6.21
CA GLY A 79 1.10 6.97 5.66
C GLY A 79 0.13 8.03 5.15
N SER A 80 0.07 9.19 5.82
CA SER A 80 -0.83 10.25 5.42
C SER A 80 -0.47 10.85 4.06
N VAL A 81 0.81 10.88 3.73
CA VAL A 81 1.23 11.38 2.41
C VAL A 81 0.60 10.50 1.33
N ALA A 82 0.70 9.19 1.48
CA ALA A 82 0.13 8.28 0.48
C ALA A 82 -1.39 8.30 0.54
N ARG A 83 -1.97 8.44 1.72
CA ARG A 83 -3.40 8.51 1.85
C ARG A 83 -3.97 9.71 1.09
N ASN A 84 -3.33 10.87 1.24
CA ASN A 84 -3.79 12.07 0.55
C ASN A 84 -3.67 11.90 -0.96
N ALA A 85 -2.59 11.27 -1.43
CA ALA A 85 -2.42 10.99 -2.85
C ALA A 85 -3.50 10.02 -3.33
N ARG A 86 -3.81 8.99 -2.53
CA ARG A 86 -4.83 8.02 -2.90
C ARG A 86 -6.19 8.69 -3.01
N MET A 87 -6.53 9.53 -2.04
CA MET A 87 -7.83 10.17 -2.05
C MET A 87 -7.98 11.12 -3.22
N GLU A 88 -6.93 11.83 -3.55
CA GLU A 88 -6.99 12.73 -4.67
C GLU A 88 -7.12 11.95 -5.99
N LEU A 89 -6.41 10.85 -6.12
CA LEU A 89 -6.51 10.04 -7.31
C LEU A 89 -7.90 9.45 -7.44
N GLU A 90 -8.46 8.93 -6.34
CA GLU A 90 -9.80 8.35 -6.37
C GLU A 90 -10.84 9.38 -6.78
N ALA A 91 -10.67 10.62 -6.34
CA ALA A 91 -11.60 11.67 -6.72
C ALA A 91 -11.55 11.96 -8.21
N ARG A 92 -10.38 11.82 -8.81
CA ARG A 92 -10.22 12.13 -10.24
C ARG A 92 -10.66 10.98 -11.14
N ILE A 93 -10.44 9.73 -10.71
CA ILE A 93 -10.78 8.60 -11.56
C ILE A 93 -12.14 8.00 -11.23
N GLY A 94 -12.71 8.34 -10.08
CA GLY A 94 -14.04 7.85 -9.72
C GLY A 94 -14.07 6.39 -9.30
N GLU A 95 -12.91 5.83 -8.91
CA GLU A 95 -12.85 4.44 -8.49
C GLU A 95 -11.98 4.33 -7.25
N ASP A 96 -12.22 3.27 -6.47
CA ASP A 96 -11.38 3.00 -5.32
C ASP A 96 -10.06 2.42 -5.76
N VAL A 97 -8.99 2.86 -5.14
CA VAL A 97 -7.66 2.36 -5.47
C VAL A 97 -7.39 1.05 -4.74
N VAL A 98 -7.80 0.96 -3.47
CA VAL A 98 -7.60 -0.27 -2.70
C VAL A 98 -8.67 -1.25 -3.14
N THR A 99 -8.26 -2.38 -3.70
CA THR A 99 -9.16 -3.28 -4.38
C THR A 99 -8.97 -4.71 -3.91
N PRO A 100 -9.99 -5.56 -3.98
CA PRO A 100 -9.85 -6.96 -3.58
C PRO A 100 -9.12 -7.82 -4.62
N LEU A 101 -8.75 -7.25 -5.77
CA LEU A 101 -8.06 -8.05 -6.78
C LEU A 101 -6.69 -8.49 -6.31
N ASN A 102 -6.37 -9.76 -6.51
CA ASN A 102 -5.04 -10.28 -6.17
C ASN A 102 -4.32 -10.66 -7.47
N ALA A 103 -3.11 -11.22 -7.35
CA ALA A 103 -2.30 -11.52 -8.52
C ALA A 103 -2.99 -12.49 -9.46
N LYS A 104 -3.67 -13.49 -8.91
CA LYS A 104 -4.36 -14.46 -9.73
C LYS A 104 -5.50 -13.79 -10.50
N ASP A 105 -6.27 -12.94 -9.82
CA ASP A 105 -7.36 -12.24 -10.46
C ASP A 105 -6.84 -11.34 -11.57
N MET A 106 -5.73 -10.66 -11.33
CA MET A 106 -5.17 -9.76 -12.32
C MET A 106 -4.64 -10.52 -13.53
N LEU A 107 -4.09 -11.70 -13.31
CA LEU A 107 -3.64 -12.52 -14.42
C LEU A 107 -4.81 -13.01 -15.24
N GLU A 108 -5.91 -13.36 -14.60
CA GLU A 108 -7.09 -13.82 -15.31
C GLU A 108 -7.69 -12.71 -16.15
N LEU A 109 -7.73 -11.50 -15.60
CA LEU A 109 -8.23 -10.38 -16.36
C LEU A 109 -7.32 -10.07 -17.53
N GLN A 110 -6.02 -10.11 -17.31
CA GLN A 110 -5.07 -9.85 -18.34
C GLN A 110 -5.15 -10.92 -19.42
N GLY A 111 -5.36 -12.17 -19.03
CA GLY A 111 -5.52 -13.24 -19.98
C GLY A 111 -6.71 -13.06 -20.88
N ASP A 112 -7.81 -12.62 -20.31
CA ASP A 112 -9.01 -12.42 -21.10
C ASP A 112 -8.88 -11.26 -22.05
N ALA A 113 -8.23 -10.21 -21.65
CA ALA A 113 -8.09 -9.03 -22.46
C ALA A 113 -6.71 -8.90 -23.02
N GLY A 114 -5.93 -9.95 -22.93
CA GLY A 114 -4.52 -9.83 -23.18
C GLY A 114 -4.13 -9.21 -24.46
N THR A 115 -4.81 -9.56 -25.49
CA THR A 115 -4.47 -9.05 -26.79
C THR A 115 -4.61 -7.57 -26.87
N LYS A 116 -5.64 -7.02 -26.33
CA LYS A 116 -5.82 -5.62 -26.39
C LYS A 116 -4.93 -4.94 -25.46
N GLU A 117 -4.73 -5.51 -24.34
CA GLU A 117 -3.94 -4.91 -23.36
C GLU A 117 -2.55 -4.69 -23.79
N GLY A 118 -2.01 -5.61 -24.47
CA GLY A 118 -0.68 -5.48 -24.90
C GLY A 118 -0.45 -4.25 -25.66
N GLU A 119 -1.40 -3.75 -26.28
CA GLU A 119 -1.23 -2.58 -27.03
C GLU A 119 -1.28 -1.38 -26.21
N GLU A 120 -2.11 -1.32 -25.25
CA GLU A 120 -2.23 -0.17 -24.54
C GLU A 120 -1.23 0.01 -23.54
N ASP A 121 -0.69 -1.01 -23.06
CA ASP A 121 0.24 -0.88 -22.12
C ASP A 121 1.27 -0.02 -22.32
N VAL A 122 1.56 0.11 -23.48
CA VAL A 122 2.57 0.90 -23.76
C VAL A 122 2.54 2.17 -23.20
N GLN A 123 1.51 2.63 -22.99
CA GLN A 123 1.49 3.87 -22.55
C GLN A 123 1.84 4.02 -21.22
N GLU A 124 2.16 3.58 -20.93
CA GLU A 124 2.55 3.91 -19.93
C GLU A 124 3.29 4.17 -19.59
#